data_b989032a39efacfe5f9744eafeefa1bf
#
_entry.id   b989032a39efacfe5f9744eafeefa1bf
#
_cell.length_a   1.000
_cell.length_b   1.000
_cell.length_c   1.000
_cell.angle_alpha   90.00
_cell.angle_beta   90.00
_cell.angle_gamma   90.00
#
_symmetry.space_group_name_H-M   'P 1'
#
loop_
_entity.id
_entity.type
_entity.pdbx_description
1 polymer ?
#
loop_
_entity_poly.entity_id
_entity_poly.type
_entity_poly.pdbx_seq_one_letter_code
_entity_poly.pdbx_strand_id
1 'polypeptide(L)'
;MTVPAEIRAGTTVQWIEPAGVDLNGDAATSASWTLTTYLRTDVNHEGATVVGTARSDGGWNMAISASTTTGFDAGTWYWETRLTSGALVVPYGNGTTTVLPSLYYTGQPAAFDGRSQAEQDLEAVQLAIRELIAKKAKQYTIGSRSFTAQDLGQLMQREAQLKAIVARERAAEKVAQGLGNPGNLFVRFS
;
A
#
# COMPACT_ATOMS: atom_id res chain seq x y z
N MET A 1 -10.70 11.82 -12.68
CA MET A 1 -10.39 11.18 -11.38
C MET A 1 -9.97 9.78 -11.71
N THR A 2 -9.20 9.13 -10.88
CA THR A 2 -8.69 7.78 -11.08
C THR A 2 -8.96 6.97 -9.83
N VAL A 3 -8.64 5.69 -9.82
CA VAL A 3 -8.71 4.86 -8.62
C VAL A 3 -8.12 5.64 -7.44
N PRO A 4 -8.78 5.69 -6.27
CA PRO A 4 -8.24 6.37 -5.09
C PRO A 4 -6.83 5.90 -4.74
N ALA A 5 -5.97 6.81 -4.30
CA ALA A 5 -4.60 6.50 -3.92
C ALA A 5 -4.52 5.53 -2.74
N GLU A 6 -5.54 5.54 -1.89
CA GLU A 6 -5.68 4.65 -0.74
C GLU A 6 -7.05 4.00 -0.69
N ILE A 7 -7.09 2.72 -0.35
CA ILE A 7 -8.30 1.92 -0.12
C ILE A 7 -8.15 1.27 1.25
N ARG A 8 -9.17 1.38 2.11
CA ARG A 8 -9.18 0.64 3.37
C ARG A 8 -9.97 -0.65 3.22
N ALA A 9 -9.38 -1.78 3.58
CA ALA A 9 -10.04 -3.07 3.58
C ALA A 9 -11.33 -3.03 4.43
N GLY A 10 -12.40 -3.67 3.95
CA GLY A 10 -13.69 -3.68 4.62
C GLY A 10 -14.53 -2.41 4.47
N THR A 11 -14.14 -1.47 3.61
CA THR A 11 -14.95 -0.26 3.34
C THR A 11 -15.42 -0.20 1.89
N THR A 12 -16.58 0.43 1.65
CA THR A 12 -17.04 0.73 0.30
C THR A 12 -16.20 1.84 -0.30
N VAL A 13 -15.71 1.64 -1.52
CA VAL A 13 -14.90 2.61 -2.26
C VAL A 13 -15.66 3.04 -3.50
N GLN A 14 -15.75 4.35 -3.74
CA GLN A 14 -16.43 4.91 -4.91
C GLN A 14 -15.60 6.03 -5.53
N TRP A 15 -15.60 6.08 -6.86
CA TRP A 15 -15.01 7.18 -7.61
C TRP A 15 -15.74 7.37 -8.93
N ILE A 16 -15.41 8.45 -9.62
CA ILE A 16 -16.04 8.84 -10.87
C ILE A 16 -14.97 8.91 -11.95
N GLU A 17 -15.26 8.31 -13.10
CA GLU A 17 -14.44 8.45 -14.30
C GLU A 17 -15.21 9.23 -15.37
N PRO A 18 -14.59 10.25 -15.99
CA PRO A 18 -15.22 10.98 -17.08
C PRO A 18 -15.29 10.14 -18.36
N ALA A 19 -16.00 10.63 -19.37
CA ALA A 19 -15.94 10.10 -20.73
C ALA A 19 -14.48 10.17 -21.24
N GLY A 20 -14.07 9.13 -21.98
CA GLY A 20 -12.76 9.06 -22.61
C GLY A 20 -12.80 9.41 -24.09
N VAL A 21 -11.73 9.05 -24.78
CA VAL A 21 -11.65 9.10 -26.24
C VAL A 21 -11.22 7.72 -26.77
N ASP A 22 -11.70 7.37 -27.94
CA ASP A 22 -11.31 6.16 -28.63
C ASP A 22 -9.98 6.34 -29.41
N LEU A 23 -9.58 5.32 -30.17
CA LEU A 23 -8.35 5.35 -30.96
C LEU A 23 -8.38 6.36 -32.13
N ASN A 24 -9.56 6.86 -32.52
CA ASN A 24 -9.75 7.84 -33.57
C ASN A 24 -9.85 9.27 -33.01
N GLY A 25 -9.91 9.41 -31.68
CA GLY A 25 -10.14 10.69 -31.00
C GLY A 25 -11.62 11.02 -30.79
N ASP A 26 -12.53 10.11 -31.13
CA ASP A 26 -13.96 10.28 -30.90
C ASP A 26 -14.31 10.04 -29.43
N ALA A 27 -15.40 10.67 -28.96
CA ALA A 27 -15.83 10.55 -27.57
C ALA A 27 -16.28 9.11 -27.24
N ALA A 28 -15.57 8.46 -26.34
CA ALA A 28 -15.96 7.18 -25.76
C ALA A 28 -16.78 7.43 -24.49
N THR A 29 -18.10 7.24 -24.61
CA THR A 29 -19.05 7.50 -23.51
C THR A 29 -19.68 6.21 -23.00
N SER A 30 -20.25 6.26 -21.82
CA SER A 30 -20.97 5.14 -21.19
C SER A 30 -22.23 4.69 -21.94
N ALA A 31 -22.66 5.42 -22.97
CA ALA A 31 -23.75 5.00 -23.84
C ALA A 31 -23.36 3.89 -24.82
N SER A 32 -22.09 3.83 -25.23
CA SER A 32 -21.60 2.89 -26.25
C SER A 32 -20.33 2.13 -25.84
N TRP A 33 -19.73 2.49 -24.72
CA TRP A 33 -18.53 1.86 -24.19
C TRP A 33 -18.74 1.35 -22.76
N THR A 34 -18.04 0.28 -22.42
CA THR A 34 -17.95 -0.24 -21.05
C THR A 34 -16.58 0.09 -20.48
N LEU A 35 -16.54 0.70 -19.30
CA LEU A 35 -15.31 0.94 -18.55
C LEU A 35 -15.11 -0.17 -17.52
N THR A 36 -13.96 -0.80 -17.52
CA THR A 36 -13.62 -1.86 -16.56
C THR A 36 -12.25 -1.60 -15.97
N THR A 37 -12.17 -1.57 -14.64
CA THR A 37 -10.93 -1.47 -13.89
C THR A 37 -10.59 -2.83 -13.30
N TYR A 38 -9.36 -3.27 -13.52
CA TYR A 38 -8.78 -4.49 -12.95
C TYR A 38 -7.77 -4.10 -11.89
N LEU A 39 -7.93 -4.61 -10.68
CA LEU A 39 -6.98 -4.44 -9.59
C LEU A 39 -6.30 -5.78 -9.29
N ARG A 40 -5.00 -5.77 -9.02
CA ARG A 40 -4.20 -6.95 -8.71
C ARG A 40 -3.11 -6.61 -7.71
N THR A 41 -2.73 -7.59 -6.91
CA THR A 41 -1.53 -7.57 -6.08
C THR A 41 -0.49 -8.58 -6.61
N ASP A 42 0.64 -8.71 -5.98
CA ASP A 42 1.66 -9.73 -6.21
C ASP A 42 1.28 -11.10 -5.63
N VAL A 43 0.23 -11.15 -4.81
CA VAL A 43 -0.30 -12.41 -4.25
C VAL A 43 -1.10 -13.15 -5.33
N ASN A 44 -0.84 -14.46 -5.45
CA ASN A 44 -1.51 -15.30 -6.42
C ASN A 44 -3.02 -15.41 -6.13
N HIS A 45 -3.86 -15.29 -7.18
CA HIS A 45 -5.33 -15.30 -7.13
C HIS A 45 -5.99 -14.13 -6.40
N GLU A 46 -5.24 -13.09 -6.03
CA GLU A 46 -5.79 -11.91 -5.41
C GLU A 46 -5.97 -10.77 -6.43
N GLY A 47 -7.20 -10.35 -6.61
CA GLY A 47 -7.56 -9.27 -7.53
C GLY A 47 -9.05 -8.96 -7.50
N ALA A 48 -9.41 -7.85 -8.13
CA ALA A 48 -10.79 -7.44 -8.29
C ALA A 48 -11.04 -6.85 -9.66
N THR A 49 -12.25 -7.04 -10.17
CA THR A 49 -12.73 -6.43 -11.42
C THR A 49 -13.90 -5.52 -11.10
N VAL A 50 -13.83 -4.28 -11.53
CA VAL A 50 -14.84 -3.25 -11.29
C VAL A 50 -15.37 -2.77 -12.61
N VAL A 51 -16.65 -3.00 -12.87
CA VAL A 51 -17.33 -2.50 -14.07
C VAL A 51 -18.07 -1.22 -13.72
N GLY A 52 -17.84 -0.16 -14.50
CA GLY A 52 -18.46 1.14 -14.30
C GLY A 52 -19.94 1.13 -14.67
N THR A 53 -20.75 1.83 -13.88
CA THR A 53 -22.15 2.10 -14.20
C THR A 53 -22.28 3.45 -14.92
N ALA A 54 -23.11 3.48 -15.96
CA ALA A 54 -23.28 4.67 -16.79
C ALA A 54 -23.82 5.87 -16.00
N ARG A 55 -23.34 7.07 -16.36
CA ARG A 55 -23.78 8.36 -15.85
C ARG A 55 -24.43 9.18 -16.97
N SER A 56 -25.28 10.12 -16.59
CA SER A 56 -25.96 11.02 -17.53
C SER A 56 -25.00 11.98 -18.25
N ASP A 57 -23.80 12.23 -17.71
CA ASP A 57 -22.77 13.07 -18.32
C ASP A 57 -21.87 12.31 -19.31
N GLY A 58 -22.17 11.04 -19.58
CA GLY A 58 -21.37 10.16 -20.45
C GLY A 58 -20.20 9.46 -19.76
N GLY A 59 -19.94 9.75 -18.50
CA GLY A 59 -18.92 9.08 -17.69
C GLY A 59 -19.43 7.84 -16.96
N TRP A 60 -18.68 7.38 -15.97
CA TRP A 60 -19.00 6.18 -15.17
C TRP A 60 -18.88 6.43 -13.68
N ASN A 61 -19.79 5.82 -12.92
CA ASN A 61 -19.59 5.59 -11.48
C ASN A 61 -18.91 4.26 -11.29
N MET A 62 -17.82 4.26 -10.58
CA MET A 62 -17.05 3.07 -10.19
C MET A 62 -17.32 2.79 -8.71
N ALA A 63 -17.52 1.52 -8.35
CA ALA A 63 -17.77 1.15 -6.96
C ALA A 63 -17.21 -0.24 -6.65
N ILE A 64 -16.54 -0.35 -5.49
CA ILE A 64 -16.14 -1.62 -4.89
C ILE A 64 -16.92 -1.75 -3.58
N SER A 65 -17.60 -2.87 -3.39
CA SER A 65 -18.35 -3.09 -2.15
C SER A 65 -17.43 -3.36 -0.96
N ALA A 66 -17.88 -3.05 0.25
CA ALA A 66 -17.17 -3.38 1.48
C ALA A 66 -16.90 -4.89 1.62
N SER A 67 -17.83 -5.74 1.15
CA SER A 67 -17.65 -7.19 1.15
C SER A 67 -16.48 -7.64 0.26
N THR A 68 -16.28 -6.98 -0.87
CA THR A 68 -15.15 -7.26 -1.77
C THR A 68 -13.84 -6.79 -1.16
N THR A 69 -13.80 -5.56 -0.64
CA THR A 69 -12.56 -5.00 -0.04
C THR A 69 -12.17 -5.68 1.28
N THR A 70 -13.10 -6.38 1.96
CA THR A 70 -12.77 -7.17 3.16
C THR A 70 -11.74 -8.27 2.86
N GLY A 71 -11.73 -8.81 1.64
CA GLY A 71 -10.76 -9.82 1.22
C GLY A 71 -9.44 -9.24 0.67
N PHE A 72 -9.25 -7.92 0.72
CA PHE A 72 -8.02 -7.31 0.20
C PHE A 72 -6.92 -7.34 1.26
N ASP A 73 -5.77 -7.91 0.92
CA ASP A 73 -4.58 -7.83 1.75
C ASP A 73 -3.96 -6.42 1.70
N ALA A 74 -3.43 -6.00 2.84
CA ALA A 74 -2.77 -4.70 2.95
C ALA A 74 -1.46 -4.69 2.16
N GLY A 75 -1.23 -3.60 1.42
CA GLY A 75 -0.03 -3.45 0.60
C GLY A 75 -0.26 -2.65 -0.67
N THR A 76 0.69 -2.73 -1.59
CA THR A 76 0.60 -2.05 -2.89
C THR A 76 -0.18 -2.90 -3.89
N TRP A 77 -1.20 -2.32 -4.46
CA TRP A 77 -1.99 -2.92 -5.53
C TRP A 77 -1.77 -2.15 -6.82
N TYR A 78 -1.78 -2.87 -7.94
CA TYR A 78 -1.68 -2.33 -9.29
C TYR A 78 -3.05 -2.34 -9.93
N TRP A 79 -3.37 -1.30 -10.69
CA TRP A 79 -4.63 -1.23 -11.41
C TRP A 79 -4.43 -0.81 -12.86
N GLU A 80 -5.32 -1.31 -13.70
CA GLU A 80 -5.45 -0.94 -15.10
C GLU A 80 -6.93 -0.78 -15.44
N THR A 81 -7.26 0.29 -16.13
CA THR A 81 -8.63 0.57 -16.60
C THR A 81 -8.67 0.53 -18.12
N ARG A 82 -9.66 -0.16 -18.66
CA ARG A 82 -9.87 -0.33 -20.10
C ARG A 82 -11.27 0.09 -20.49
N LEU A 83 -11.39 0.72 -21.68
CA LEU A 83 -12.63 0.93 -22.39
C LEU A 83 -12.84 -0.20 -23.40
N THR A 84 -14.04 -0.76 -23.46
CA THR A 84 -14.39 -1.82 -24.41
C THR A 84 -15.68 -1.48 -25.15
N SER A 85 -15.70 -1.69 -26.49
CA SER A 85 -16.88 -1.59 -27.34
C SER A 85 -16.80 -2.63 -28.45
N GLY A 86 -17.65 -3.66 -28.40
CA GLY A 86 -17.55 -4.80 -29.29
C GLY A 86 -16.18 -5.50 -29.18
N ALA A 87 -15.43 -5.56 -30.28
CA ALA A 87 -14.08 -6.13 -30.32
C ALA A 87 -12.97 -5.12 -29.99
N LEU A 88 -13.31 -3.84 -29.84
CA LEU A 88 -12.33 -2.78 -29.55
C LEU A 88 -12.03 -2.72 -28.07
N VAL A 89 -10.74 -2.67 -27.75
CA VAL A 89 -10.22 -2.50 -26.38
C VAL A 89 -9.22 -1.35 -26.39
N VAL A 90 -9.49 -0.31 -25.62
CA VAL A 90 -8.65 0.89 -25.52
C VAL A 90 -8.16 1.04 -24.08
N PRO A 91 -6.86 1.25 -23.85
CA PRO A 91 -6.37 1.56 -22.51
C PRO A 91 -6.89 2.94 -22.10
N TYR A 92 -7.42 3.03 -20.87
CA TYR A 92 -7.93 4.29 -20.32
C TYR A 92 -6.98 4.87 -19.27
N GLY A 93 -6.38 4.03 -18.43
CA GLY A 93 -5.43 4.44 -17.42
C GLY A 93 -4.84 3.27 -16.65
N ASN A 94 -3.76 3.54 -15.93
CA ASN A 94 -3.14 2.58 -15.03
C ASN A 94 -2.46 3.29 -13.86
N GLY A 95 -2.10 2.55 -12.83
CA GLY A 95 -1.41 3.10 -11.68
C GLY A 95 -1.31 2.12 -10.52
N THR A 96 -1.06 2.68 -9.35
CA THR A 96 -1.02 1.94 -8.09
C THR A 96 -1.98 2.55 -7.07
N THR A 97 -2.43 1.75 -6.12
CA THR A 97 -3.17 2.16 -4.93
C THR A 97 -2.62 1.42 -3.73
N THR A 98 -2.69 2.01 -2.55
CA THR A 98 -2.29 1.36 -1.30
C THR A 98 -3.53 0.85 -0.59
N VAL A 99 -3.59 -0.44 -0.35
CA VAL A 99 -4.63 -1.03 0.51
C VAL A 99 -4.14 -0.99 1.95
N LEU A 100 -4.93 -0.32 2.80
CA LEU A 100 -4.70 -0.24 4.24
C LEU A 100 -5.50 -1.34 4.95
N PRO A 101 -4.97 -1.93 6.03
CA PRO A 101 -5.68 -2.96 6.77
C PRO A 101 -6.97 -2.42 7.41
N SER A 102 -7.96 -3.30 7.57
CA SER A 102 -9.16 -2.97 8.32
C SER A 102 -8.84 -2.73 9.79
N LEU A 103 -9.40 -1.65 10.35
CA LEU A 103 -9.36 -1.38 11.80
C LEU A 103 -10.69 -1.75 12.48
N TYR A 104 -11.64 -2.32 11.72
CA TYR A 104 -12.93 -2.73 12.24
C TYR A 104 -12.77 -3.98 13.10
N TYR A 105 -13.47 -4.00 14.24
CA TYR A 105 -13.55 -5.14 15.14
C TYR A 105 -14.95 -5.27 15.73
N THR A 106 -15.30 -6.46 16.17
CA THR A 106 -16.53 -6.74 16.93
C THR A 106 -16.15 -7.20 18.34
N GLY A 107 -16.77 -6.65 19.36
CA GLY A 107 -16.43 -6.92 20.76
C GLY A 107 -15.20 -6.14 21.23
N GLN A 108 -14.26 -6.78 21.92
CA GLN A 108 -13.02 -6.16 22.35
C GLN A 108 -11.97 -6.24 21.20
N PRO A 109 -11.26 -5.12 20.90
CA PRO A 109 -10.25 -5.15 19.85
C PRO A 109 -9.08 -6.06 20.23
N ALA A 110 -8.64 -6.89 19.28
CA ALA A 110 -7.37 -7.60 19.41
C ALA A 110 -6.20 -6.60 19.28
N ALA A 111 -5.02 -7.02 19.72
CA ALA A 111 -3.82 -6.22 19.50
C ALA A 111 -3.59 -6.00 17.99
N PHE A 112 -3.44 -4.75 17.60
CA PHE A 112 -3.10 -4.36 16.24
C PHE A 112 -1.73 -3.71 16.23
N ASP A 113 -0.79 -4.30 15.49
CA ASP A 113 0.53 -3.70 15.29
C ASP A 113 0.52 -2.86 14.02
N GLY A 114 0.42 -1.55 14.18
CA GLY A 114 0.43 -0.58 13.09
C GLY A 114 1.83 -0.12 12.68
N ARG A 115 2.89 -0.74 13.22
CA ARG A 115 4.28 -0.40 12.89
C ARG A 115 4.67 -0.95 11.53
N SER A 116 5.60 -0.27 10.85
CA SER A 116 6.17 -0.77 9.61
C SER A 116 6.96 -2.08 9.85
N GLN A 117 7.14 -2.88 8.79
CA GLN A 117 7.97 -4.08 8.88
C GLN A 117 9.41 -3.76 9.33
N ALA A 118 9.94 -2.60 8.91
CA ALA A 118 11.27 -2.16 9.32
C ALA A 118 11.34 -1.85 10.84
N GLU A 119 10.27 -1.30 11.42
CA GLU A 119 10.19 -1.07 12.87
C GLU A 119 10.08 -2.38 13.67
N GLN A 120 9.31 -3.34 13.17
CA GLN A 120 9.19 -4.67 13.78
C GLN A 120 10.53 -5.44 13.71
N ASP A 121 11.19 -5.43 12.55
CA ASP A 121 12.50 -6.03 12.36
C ASP A 121 13.57 -5.38 13.25
N LEU A 122 13.52 -4.05 13.39
CA LEU A 122 14.43 -3.31 14.26
C LEU A 122 14.28 -3.74 15.72
N GLU A 123 13.05 -3.86 16.22
CA GLU A 123 12.81 -4.33 17.59
C GLU A 123 13.30 -5.77 17.78
N ALA A 124 13.04 -6.66 16.83
CA ALA A 124 13.50 -8.05 16.87
C ALA A 124 15.03 -8.15 16.93
N VAL A 125 15.74 -7.37 16.10
CA VAL A 125 17.22 -7.32 16.11
C VAL A 125 17.74 -6.74 17.42
N GLN A 126 17.13 -5.70 17.96
CA GLN A 126 17.51 -5.11 19.24
C GLN A 126 17.31 -6.08 20.42
N LEU A 127 16.22 -6.84 20.39
CA LEU A 127 15.96 -7.89 21.39
C LEU A 127 17.04 -8.96 21.32
N ALA A 128 17.38 -9.44 20.13
CA ALA A 128 18.42 -10.43 19.91
C ALA A 128 19.79 -9.96 20.45
N ILE A 129 20.18 -8.71 20.14
CA ILE A 129 21.42 -8.12 20.64
C ILE A 129 21.43 -8.09 22.18
N ARG A 130 20.32 -7.62 22.82
CA ARG A 130 20.22 -7.57 24.28
C ARG A 130 20.32 -8.96 24.92
N GLU A 131 19.69 -9.96 24.33
CA GLU A 131 19.74 -11.32 24.85
C GLU A 131 21.11 -11.97 24.69
N LEU A 132 21.81 -11.74 23.57
CA LEU A 132 23.20 -12.18 23.39
C LEU A 132 24.12 -11.57 24.46
N ILE A 133 23.99 -10.28 24.73
CA ILE A 133 24.76 -9.57 25.74
C ILE A 133 24.44 -10.10 27.16
N ALA A 134 23.15 -10.23 27.49
CA ALA A 134 22.69 -10.59 28.83
C ALA A 134 23.06 -12.04 29.20
N LYS A 135 22.95 -12.97 28.25
CA LYS A 135 23.20 -14.40 28.51
C LYS A 135 24.67 -14.77 28.46
N LYS A 136 25.54 -13.85 27.99
CA LYS A 136 26.98 -14.17 27.69
C LYS A 136 27.10 -15.47 26.87
N ALA A 137 26.05 -15.77 26.10
CA ALA A 137 25.89 -17.03 25.40
C ALA A 137 26.77 -17.05 24.15
N LYS A 138 27.42 -18.20 23.91
CA LYS A 138 28.16 -18.42 22.67
C LYS A 138 27.23 -18.60 21.46
N GLN A 139 25.96 -18.88 21.70
CA GLN A 139 24.96 -19.13 20.66
C GLN A 139 23.55 -18.77 21.16
N TYR A 140 22.74 -18.18 20.29
CA TYR A 140 21.31 -17.82 20.51
C TYR A 140 20.47 -18.17 19.29
N THR A 141 19.24 -18.65 19.52
CA THR A 141 18.30 -19.03 18.46
C THR A 141 17.09 -18.12 18.48
N ILE A 142 16.75 -17.52 17.33
CA ILE A 142 15.50 -16.75 17.12
C ILE A 142 14.70 -17.46 16.04
N GLY A 143 13.54 -17.98 16.37
CA GLY A 143 12.74 -18.77 15.45
C GLY A 143 13.53 -19.97 14.91
N SER A 144 13.69 -20.05 13.59
CA SER A 144 14.46 -21.10 12.92
C SER A 144 15.95 -20.77 12.72
N ARG A 145 16.43 -19.59 13.14
CA ARG A 145 17.83 -19.14 12.96
C ARG A 145 18.60 -19.17 14.27
N SER A 146 19.81 -19.72 14.20
CA SER A 146 20.78 -19.75 15.31
C SER A 146 21.86 -18.69 15.08
N PHE A 147 22.13 -17.86 16.10
CA PHE A 147 23.17 -16.82 16.06
C PHE A 147 24.27 -17.13 17.05
N THR A 148 25.52 -16.93 16.66
CA THR A 148 26.70 -17.09 17.49
C THR A 148 27.24 -15.74 17.97
N ALA A 149 28.14 -15.73 18.94
CA ALA A 149 28.78 -14.51 19.40
C ALA A 149 29.58 -13.78 18.29
N GLN A 150 29.99 -14.50 17.24
CA GLN A 150 30.63 -13.92 16.05
C GLN A 150 29.68 -13.12 15.20
N ASP A 151 28.37 -13.35 15.32
CA ASP A 151 27.33 -12.66 14.54
C ASP A 151 26.92 -11.33 15.17
N LEU A 152 27.39 -10.99 16.38
CA LEU A 152 27.02 -9.74 17.06
C LEU A 152 27.35 -8.50 16.21
N GLY A 153 28.50 -8.50 15.54
CA GLY A 153 28.88 -7.42 14.64
C GLY A 153 27.92 -7.26 13.47
N GLN A 154 27.46 -8.37 12.90
CA GLN A 154 26.47 -8.38 11.81
C GLN A 154 25.10 -7.88 12.29
N LEU A 155 24.66 -8.28 13.48
CA LEU A 155 23.42 -7.80 14.09
C LEU A 155 23.47 -6.29 14.37
N MET A 156 24.58 -5.77 14.88
CA MET A 156 24.77 -4.32 15.08
C MET A 156 24.76 -3.55 13.75
N GLN A 157 25.38 -4.10 12.71
CA GLN A 157 25.34 -3.52 11.37
C GLN A 157 23.91 -3.52 10.81
N ARG A 158 23.16 -4.62 10.99
CA ARG A 158 21.76 -4.72 10.58
C ARG A 158 20.86 -3.74 11.35
N GLU A 159 21.11 -3.57 12.64
CA GLU A 159 20.43 -2.57 13.47
C GLU A 159 20.62 -1.15 12.91
N ALA A 160 21.86 -0.79 12.56
CA ALA A 160 22.17 0.52 12.00
C ALA A 160 21.44 0.76 10.64
N GLN A 161 21.40 -0.28 9.79
CA GLN A 161 20.67 -0.23 8.52
C GLN A 161 19.16 -0.03 8.75
N LEU A 162 18.55 -0.79 9.65
CA LEU A 162 17.12 -0.70 9.95
C LEU A 162 16.77 0.65 10.58
N LYS A 163 17.59 1.18 11.47
CA LYS A 163 17.43 2.55 12.01
C LYS A 163 17.42 3.61 10.90
N ALA A 164 18.29 3.47 9.89
CA ALA A 164 18.31 4.40 8.77
C ALA A 164 17.04 4.28 7.89
N ILE A 165 16.52 3.07 7.69
CA ILE A 165 15.27 2.84 6.95
C ILE A 165 14.10 3.46 7.70
N VAL A 166 13.92 3.16 8.99
CA VAL A 166 12.85 3.71 9.84
C VAL A 166 12.91 5.24 9.89
N ALA A 167 14.12 5.81 9.97
CA ALA A 167 14.28 7.27 9.95
C ALA A 167 13.80 7.89 8.63
N ARG A 168 14.05 7.22 7.49
CA ARG A 168 13.57 7.64 6.17
C ARG A 168 12.05 7.53 6.03
N GLU A 169 11.46 6.42 6.51
CA GLU A 169 10.02 6.22 6.52
C GLU A 169 9.32 7.33 7.33
N ARG A 170 9.79 7.60 8.54
CA ARG A 170 9.25 8.67 9.40
C ARG A 170 9.46 10.08 8.80
N ALA A 171 10.56 10.30 8.09
CA ALA A 171 10.77 11.56 7.39
C ALA A 171 9.80 11.73 6.21
N ALA A 172 9.59 10.67 5.43
CA ALA A 172 8.63 10.65 4.33
C ALA A 172 7.19 10.88 4.82
N GLU A 173 6.81 10.26 5.94
CA GLU A 173 5.51 10.45 6.56
C GLU A 173 5.29 11.91 6.99
N LYS A 174 6.27 12.55 7.63
CA LYS A 174 6.20 13.98 8.00
C LYS A 174 6.03 14.89 6.78
N VAL A 175 6.74 14.59 5.68
CA VAL A 175 6.57 15.31 4.42
C VAL A 175 5.16 15.12 3.87
N ALA A 176 4.64 13.91 3.88
CA ALA A 176 3.27 13.60 3.44
C ALA A 176 2.20 14.30 4.28
N GLN A 177 2.45 14.49 5.58
CA GLN A 177 1.58 15.25 6.49
C GLN A 177 1.72 16.78 6.35
N GLY A 178 2.56 17.27 5.43
CA GLY A 178 2.78 18.70 5.24
C GLY A 178 3.65 19.38 6.30
N LEU A 179 4.30 18.61 7.17
CA LEU A 179 5.15 19.13 8.27
C LEU A 179 6.56 19.57 7.80
N GLY A 180 6.78 19.63 6.50
CA GLY A 180 8.05 20.03 5.90
C GLY A 180 9.10 18.90 5.90
N ASN A 181 10.21 19.13 5.20
CA ASN A 181 11.33 18.18 5.19
C ASN A 181 12.20 18.41 6.43
N PRO A 182 12.32 17.44 7.36
CA PRO A 182 13.14 17.59 8.57
C PRO A 182 14.64 17.77 8.31
N GLY A 183 15.10 17.54 7.05
CA GLY A 183 16.48 17.80 6.61
C GLY A 183 16.72 19.24 6.12
N ASN A 184 15.69 20.07 5.99
CA ASN A 184 15.84 21.46 5.57
C ASN A 184 15.98 22.38 6.77
N LEU A 185 17.19 22.90 6.98
CA LEU A 185 17.46 23.99 7.92
C LEU A 185 17.16 25.33 7.22
N PHE A 186 16.08 26.00 7.62
CA PHE A 186 15.82 27.38 7.22
C PHE A 186 16.61 28.30 8.13
N VAL A 187 17.73 28.83 7.66
CA VAL A 187 18.46 29.90 8.35
C VAL A 187 17.77 31.20 8.01
N ARG A 188 17.12 31.84 8.99
CA ARG A 188 16.56 33.17 8.87
C ARG A 188 17.69 34.17 9.17
N PHE A 189 18.15 34.85 8.14
CA PHE A 189 19.03 36.03 8.34
C PHE A 189 18.15 37.19 8.77
N SER A 190 18.40 37.72 9.95
CA SER A 190 17.82 38.99 10.48
C SER A 190 18.76 40.12 10.20
#